data_135983d72ab354bea7f1c245f44fcf6f
#
_entry.id   135983d72ab354bea7f1c245f44fcf6f
#
_cell.length_a   1.000
_cell.length_b   1.000
_cell.length_c   1.000
_cell.angle_alpha   90.00
_cell.angle_beta   90.00
_cell.angle_gamma   90.00
#
_symmetry.space_group_name_H-M   'P 1'
#
loop_
_entity.id
_entity.type
_entity.pdbx_description
1 polymer ?
#
loop_
_entity_poly.entity_id
_entity_poly.type
_entity_poly.pdbx_seq_one_letter_code
_entity_poly.pdbx_strand_id
1 'polypeptide(L)'
;LAQSEGYAEADPTMDVDGTDATQKLALLVYLAFGEWVPWTSIPRFGLETVDQELLRFADELGCRIRVVADANRSAESLSLRVGPALVRKGTPLAETQGAFNAVSVVGDAVGPLFFHGLGAGQMPTASAVVADIIGTVVGRSAITFRQAGDVEISPKPGTCIQGGQNPIFLRLHVADSPGVLADLTGILGGEGISIDSVIQHPAKKEQPGVPLI
;
A
#
# COMPACT_ATOMS: atom_id res chain seq x y z
N LEU A 1 5.89 -20.21 -9.94
CA LEU A 1 5.28 -20.87 -8.79
C LEU A 1 3.83 -20.43 -8.61
N ALA A 2 3.54 -19.13 -8.43
CA ALA A 2 2.16 -18.63 -8.25
C ALA A 2 1.23 -18.99 -9.42
N GLN A 3 1.72 -18.86 -10.65
CA GLN A 3 0.97 -19.25 -11.87
C GLN A 3 0.74 -20.77 -11.95
N SER A 4 1.75 -21.59 -11.58
CA SER A 4 1.63 -23.03 -11.60
C SER A 4 0.68 -23.59 -10.53
N GLU A 5 0.41 -22.79 -9.50
CA GLU A 5 -0.51 -23.11 -8.41
C GLU A 5 -1.91 -22.49 -8.57
N GLY A 6 -2.15 -21.77 -9.68
CA GLY A 6 -3.45 -21.16 -9.97
C GLY A 6 -3.81 -19.92 -9.16
N TYR A 7 -2.81 -19.28 -8.52
CA TYR A 7 -3.00 -18.05 -7.73
C TYR A 7 -2.71 -16.77 -8.53
N ALA A 8 -2.06 -16.87 -9.68
CA ALA A 8 -1.80 -15.75 -10.56
C ALA A 8 -2.19 -16.10 -12.01
N GLU A 9 -2.74 -15.12 -12.70
CA GLU A 9 -3.10 -15.24 -14.12
C GLU A 9 -1.85 -15.33 -15.00
N ALA A 10 -2.05 -15.69 -16.28
CA ALA A 10 -0.97 -15.78 -17.27
C ALA A 10 -0.30 -14.41 -17.49
N ASP A 11 -1.08 -13.33 -17.42
CA ASP A 11 -0.59 -11.95 -17.44
C ASP A 11 -0.68 -11.32 -16.03
N PRO A 12 0.42 -11.22 -15.30
CA PRO A 12 0.44 -10.67 -13.94
C PRO A 12 0.54 -9.15 -13.89
N THR A 13 0.39 -8.44 -15.01
CA THR A 13 0.63 -6.98 -15.11
C THR A 13 -0.18 -6.21 -14.08
N MET A 14 -1.45 -6.52 -13.91
CA MET A 14 -2.33 -5.81 -12.97
C MET A 14 -1.94 -6.02 -11.49
N ASP A 15 -1.33 -7.16 -11.17
CA ASP A 15 -0.82 -7.42 -9.83
C ASP A 15 0.50 -6.67 -9.59
N VAL A 16 1.36 -6.63 -10.61
CA VAL A 16 2.70 -6.02 -10.51
C VAL A 16 2.64 -4.50 -10.52
N ASP A 17 1.78 -3.89 -11.35
CA ASP A 17 1.64 -2.44 -11.46
C ASP A 17 0.71 -1.83 -10.38
N GLY A 18 0.06 -2.67 -9.56
CA GLY A 18 -0.83 -2.27 -8.48
C GLY A 18 -2.25 -1.89 -8.92
N THR A 19 -2.61 -2.15 -10.16
CA THR A 19 -3.96 -1.85 -10.69
C THR A 19 -5.04 -2.62 -9.92
N ASP A 20 -4.89 -3.92 -9.72
CA ASP A 20 -5.84 -4.75 -8.97
C ASP A 20 -6.04 -4.23 -7.53
N ALA A 21 -4.94 -3.95 -6.83
CA ALA A 21 -4.99 -3.39 -5.48
C ALA A 21 -5.69 -2.02 -5.43
N THR A 22 -5.51 -1.20 -6.48
CA THR A 22 -6.12 0.13 -6.58
C THR A 22 -7.63 0.04 -6.80
N GLN A 23 -8.09 -0.89 -7.63
CA GLN A 23 -9.51 -1.14 -7.85
C GLN A 23 -10.19 -1.64 -6.57
N LYS A 24 -9.55 -2.57 -5.85
CA LYS A 24 -10.02 -3.05 -4.55
C LYS A 24 -10.08 -1.92 -3.52
N LEU A 25 -9.06 -1.05 -3.48
CA LEU A 25 -9.05 0.10 -2.58
C LEU A 25 -10.22 1.04 -2.85
N ALA A 26 -10.52 1.36 -4.10
CA ALA A 26 -11.65 2.21 -4.45
C ALA A 26 -12.99 1.67 -3.92
N LEU A 27 -13.20 0.35 -4.01
CA LEU A 27 -14.38 -0.31 -3.45
C LEU A 27 -14.41 -0.25 -1.92
N LEU A 28 -13.27 -0.50 -1.27
CA LEU A 28 -13.18 -0.44 0.20
C LEU A 28 -13.39 0.98 0.73
N VAL A 29 -12.87 1.99 0.05
CA VAL A 29 -13.09 3.42 0.36
C VAL A 29 -14.58 3.76 0.29
N TYR A 30 -15.24 3.31 -0.76
CA TYR A 30 -16.68 3.51 -0.91
C TYR A 30 -17.47 2.86 0.23
N LEU A 31 -17.14 1.62 0.59
CA LEU A 31 -17.81 0.90 1.68
C LEU A 31 -17.53 1.52 3.05
N ALA A 32 -16.31 2.00 3.30
CA ALA A 32 -15.90 2.53 4.60
C ALA A 32 -16.30 3.99 4.81
N PHE A 33 -16.22 4.82 3.76
CA PHE A 33 -16.36 6.26 3.87
C PHE A 33 -17.55 6.83 3.08
N GLY A 34 -18.24 6.00 2.28
CA GLY A 34 -19.35 6.43 1.43
C GLY A 34 -18.93 7.34 0.27
N GLU A 35 -17.64 7.41 -0.04
CA GLU A 35 -17.09 8.22 -1.12
C GLU A 35 -16.65 7.37 -2.31
N TRP A 36 -17.17 7.68 -3.49
CA TRP A 36 -16.71 7.06 -4.72
C TRP A 36 -15.52 7.82 -5.29
N VAL A 37 -14.38 7.14 -5.35
CA VAL A 37 -13.15 7.68 -5.95
C VAL A 37 -12.85 6.84 -7.20
N PRO A 38 -12.73 7.46 -8.39
CA PRO A 38 -12.27 6.73 -9.57
C PRO A 38 -10.90 6.11 -9.30
N TRP A 39 -10.77 4.80 -9.47
CA TRP A 39 -9.53 4.11 -9.19
C TRP A 39 -8.34 4.66 -10.00
N THR A 40 -8.61 5.21 -11.20
CA THR A 40 -7.60 5.85 -12.06
C THR A 40 -7.00 7.13 -11.47
N SER A 41 -7.66 7.76 -10.51
CA SER A 41 -7.17 8.95 -9.82
C SER A 41 -6.35 8.63 -8.56
N ILE A 42 -6.33 7.37 -8.14
CA ILE A 42 -5.54 6.94 -6.98
C ILE A 42 -4.08 6.75 -7.42
N PRO A 43 -3.11 7.41 -6.78
CA PRO A 43 -1.70 7.20 -7.05
C PRO A 43 -1.31 5.77 -6.77
N ARG A 44 -0.66 5.19 -7.75
CA ARG A 44 -0.14 3.84 -7.61
C ARG A 44 1.30 3.75 -8.09
N PHE A 45 2.05 2.91 -7.42
CA PHE A 45 3.45 2.59 -7.71
C PHE A 45 3.56 1.08 -7.78
N GLY A 46 4.10 0.57 -8.86
CA GLY A 46 4.28 -0.86 -9.06
C GLY A 46 5.51 -1.42 -8.35
N LEU A 47 5.65 -2.73 -8.42
CA LEU A 47 6.79 -3.47 -7.86
C LEU A 47 8.06 -3.35 -8.70
N GLU A 48 7.99 -2.81 -9.90
CA GLU A 48 9.15 -2.59 -10.78
C GLU A 48 10.21 -1.67 -10.16
N THR A 49 9.83 -0.88 -9.17
CA THR A 49 10.75 -0.02 -8.41
C THR A 49 11.50 -0.76 -7.31
N VAL A 50 11.14 -2.02 -7.04
CA VAL A 50 11.72 -2.84 -5.97
C VAL A 50 12.82 -3.73 -6.53
N ASP A 51 14.05 -3.43 -6.20
CA ASP A 51 15.22 -4.23 -6.56
C ASP A 51 15.75 -5.07 -5.37
N GLN A 52 16.75 -5.91 -5.64
CA GLN A 52 17.34 -6.76 -4.60
C GLN A 52 18.05 -5.97 -3.50
N GLU A 53 18.57 -4.79 -3.82
CA GLU A 53 19.24 -3.92 -2.87
C GLU A 53 18.24 -3.34 -1.88
N LEU A 54 17.10 -2.87 -2.38
CA LEU A 54 15.99 -2.38 -1.55
C LEU A 54 15.45 -3.46 -0.61
N LEU A 55 15.36 -4.73 -1.08
CA LEU A 55 14.96 -5.84 -0.22
C LEU A 55 15.94 -6.08 0.94
N ARG A 56 17.25 -5.93 0.70
CA ARG A 56 18.26 -6.05 1.77
C ARG A 56 18.15 -4.93 2.79
N PHE A 57 18.01 -3.69 2.35
CA PHE A 57 17.82 -2.56 3.24
C PHE A 57 16.53 -2.68 4.08
N ALA A 58 15.45 -3.12 3.46
CA ALA A 58 14.23 -3.41 4.19
C ALA A 58 14.45 -4.45 5.30
N ASP A 59 15.20 -5.49 5.00
CA ASP A 59 15.54 -6.55 5.97
C ASP A 59 16.38 -6.02 7.13
N GLU A 60 17.38 -5.20 6.85
CA GLU A 60 18.24 -4.55 7.85
C GLU A 60 17.46 -3.58 8.75
N LEU A 61 16.49 -2.86 8.19
CA LEU A 61 15.56 -2.02 8.94
C LEU A 61 14.50 -2.81 9.73
N GLY A 62 14.57 -4.14 9.73
CA GLY A 62 13.59 -4.98 10.39
C GLY A 62 12.21 -4.93 9.73
N CYS A 63 12.16 -4.64 8.44
CA CYS A 63 10.93 -4.52 7.65
C CYS A 63 10.82 -5.59 6.56
N ARG A 64 9.61 -5.76 6.03
CA ARG A 64 9.32 -6.46 4.78
C ARG A 64 8.71 -5.49 3.80
N ILE A 65 9.02 -5.62 2.51
CA ILE A 65 8.33 -4.88 1.48
C ILE A 65 7.02 -5.61 1.15
N ARG A 66 5.92 -4.87 1.18
CA ARG A 66 4.59 -5.33 0.79
C ARG A 66 3.97 -4.31 -0.14
N VAL A 67 3.16 -4.75 -1.11
CA VAL A 67 2.23 -3.84 -1.79
C VAL A 67 1.11 -3.55 -0.82
N VAL A 68 0.96 -2.29 -0.45
CA VAL A 68 -0.07 -1.83 0.47
C VAL A 68 -0.97 -0.83 -0.23
N ALA A 69 -2.25 -1.06 -0.14
CA ALA A 69 -3.29 -0.11 -0.51
C ALA A 69 -3.75 0.59 0.79
N ASP A 70 -3.45 1.87 0.90
CA ASP A 70 -3.69 2.66 2.11
C ASP A 70 -4.77 3.72 1.87
N ALA A 71 -5.68 3.83 2.83
CA ALA A 71 -6.71 4.87 2.87
C ALA A 71 -6.77 5.45 4.27
N ASN A 72 -6.56 6.75 4.39
CA ASN A 72 -6.62 7.46 5.65
C ASN A 72 -7.60 8.63 5.55
N ARG A 73 -8.61 8.63 6.43
CA ARG A 73 -9.62 9.69 6.52
C ARG A 73 -9.32 10.57 7.73
N SER A 74 -9.08 11.84 7.48
CA SER A 74 -9.13 12.89 8.51
C SER A 74 -10.44 13.65 8.43
N ALA A 75 -10.65 14.61 9.34
CA ALA A 75 -11.83 15.47 9.31
C ALA A 75 -11.98 16.24 7.99
N GLU A 76 -10.88 16.60 7.36
CA GLU A 76 -10.85 17.50 6.21
C GLU A 76 -10.41 16.83 4.89
N SER A 77 -9.81 15.64 4.95
CA SER A 77 -9.19 15.03 3.77
C SER A 77 -9.28 13.50 3.78
N LEU A 78 -9.27 12.94 2.59
CA LEU A 78 -9.09 11.51 2.33
C LEU A 78 -7.76 11.33 1.59
N SER A 79 -6.80 10.63 2.20
CA SER A 79 -5.52 10.27 1.59
C SER A 79 -5.56 8.85 1.09
N LEU A 80 -5.19 8.63 -0.17
CA LEU A 80 -5.20 7.33 -0.83
C LEU A 80 -3.86 7.08 -1.50
N ARG A 81 -3.35 5.86 -1.38
CA ARG A 81 -2.12 5.43 -2.04
C ARG A 81 -2.09 3.92 -2.21
N VAL A 82 -1.50 3.47 -3.32
CA VAL A 82 -1.17 2.06 -3.53
C VAL A 82 0.29 1.96 -3.93
N GLY A 83 1.02 1.02 -3.34
CA GLY A 83 2.39 0.77 -3.75
C GLY A 83 3.23 0.02 -2.71
N PRO A 84 4.50 -0.18 -3.02
CA PRO A 84 5.44 -0.78 -2.09
C PRO A 84 5.55 0.04 -0.81
N ALA A 85 5.49 -0.64 0.33
CA ALA A 85 5.67 -0.06 1.65
C ALA A 85 6.56 -0.95 2.51
N LEU A 86 7.35 -0.31 3.36
CA LEU A 86 8.12 -0.99 4.40
C LEU A 86 7.19 -1.29 5.57
N VAL A 87 6.91 -2.56 5.79
CA VAL A 87 6.05 -3.02 6.88
C VAL A 87 6.92 -3.72 7.93
N ARG A 88 6.84 -3.27 9.16
CA ARG A 88 7.66 -3.78 10.27
C ARG A 88 7.42 -5.28 10.48
N LYS A 89 8.50 -6.07 10.52
CA LYS A 89 8.44 -7.51 10.83
C LYS A 89 7.74 -7.75 12.17
N GLY A 90 7.03 -8.87 12.28
CA GLY A 90 6.24 -9.21 13.46
C GLY A 90 4.86 -8.55 13.50
N THR A 91 4.53 -7.65 12.56
CA THR A 91 3.15 -7.17 12.41
C THR A 91 2.32 -8.10 11.55
N PRO A 92 1.00 -8.24 11.78
CA PRO A 92 0.15 -9.14 11.01
C PRO A 92 0.21 -8.90 9.50
N LEU A 93 0.31 -7.66 9.03
CA LEU A 93 0.46 -7.33 7.62
C LEU A 93 1.80 -7.81 7.04
N ALA A 94 2.90 -7.68 7.79
CA ALA A 94 4.20 -8.14 7.35
C ALA A 94 4.27 -9.66 7.22
N GLU A 95 3.56 -10.38 8.11
CA GLU A 95 3.60 -11.84 8.19
C GLU A 95 2.55 -12.53 7.31
N THR A 96 1.70 -11.76 6.62
CA THR A 96 0.79 -12.31 5.60
C THR A 96 1.59 -12.82 4.41
N GLN A 97 1.44 -14.11 4.05
CA GLN A 97 2.24 -14.79 3.04
C GLN A 97 1.40 -15.66 2.10
N GLY A 98 1.99 -16.04 0.96
CA GLY A 98 1.39 -16.96 0.00
C GLY A 98 0.13 -16.37 -0.64
N ALA A 99 -0.92 -17.17 -0.75
CA ALA A 99 -2.20 -16.78 -1.32
C ALA A 99 -3.10 -15.97 -0.37
N PHE A 100 -2.62 -15.67 0.84
CA PHE A 100 -3.40 -14.92 1.82
C PHE A 100 -3.32 -13.42 1.56
N ASN A 101 -4.47 -12.78 1.67
CA ASN A 101 -4.61 -11.33 1.71
C ASN A 101 -5.00 -10.87 3.11
N ALA A 102 -4.71 -9.62 3.41
CA ALA A 102 -5.06 -9.03 4.70
C ALA A 102 -5.61 -7.62 4.52
N VAL A 103 -6.55 -7.27 5.38
CA VAL A 103 -7.07 -5.90 5.50
C VAL A 103 -6.98 -5.50 6.98
N SER A 104 -6.28 -4.41 7.24
CA SER A 104 -6.21 -3.78 8.55
C SER A 104 -7.10 -2.54 8.55
N VAL A 105 -7.99 -2.45 9.52
CA VAL A 105 -8.90 -1.30 9.68
C VAL A 105 -8.75 -0.76 11.08
N VAL A 106 -8.62 0.54 11.21
CA VAL A 106 -8.64 1.22 12.52
C VAL A 106 -9.92 2.04 12.59
N GLY A 107 -10.86 1.56 13.39
CA GLY A 107 -12.12 2.27 13.63
C GLY A 107 -12.04 3.13 14.88
N ASP A 108 -12.78 4.23 14.89
CA ASP A 108 -12.81 5.19 15.98
C ASP A 108 -13.19 4.54 17.33
N ALA A 109 -14.34 3.85 17.36
CA ALA A 109 -14.83 3.23 18.58
C ALA A 109 -14.31 1.81 18.82
N VAL A 110 -14.06 1.03 17.73
CA VAL A 110 -13.69 -0.38 17.83
C VAL A 110 -12.16 -0.59 17.90
N GLY A 111 -11.38 0.43 17.52
CA GLY A 111 -9.92 0.32 17.43
C GLY A 111 -9.44 -0.53 16.26
N PRO A 112 -8.27 -1.19 16.39
CA PRO A 112 -7.69 -1.96 15.28
C PRO A 112 -8.40 -3.30 15.07
N LEU A 113 -8.77 -3.57 13.83
CA LEU A 113 -9.29 -4.84 13.33
C LEU A 113 -8.37 -5.37 12.24
N PHE A 114 -8.25 -6.69 12.18
CA PHE A 114 -7.46 -7.37 11.18
C PHE A 114 -8.24 -8.52 10.56
N PHE A 115 -8.42 -8.45 9.25
CA PHE A 115 -9.04 -9.50 8.46
C PHE A 115 -7.97 -10.22 7.65
N HIS A 116 -7.98 -11.54 7.67
CA HIS A 116 -7.00 -12.36 6.99
C HIS A 116 -7.68 -13.57 6.38
N GLY A 117 -7.41 -13.83 5.11
CA GLY A 117 -8.02 -14.94 4.40
C GLY A 117 -7.44 -15.14 3.01
N LEU A 118 -7.84 -16.22 2.35
CA LEU A 118 -7.45 -16.48 0.97
C LEU A 118 -8.07 -15.42 0.05
N GLY A 119 -7.22 -14.70 -0.68
CA GLY A 119 -7.61 -13.66 -1.62
C GLY A 119 -7.90 -14.18 -3.04
N ALA A 120 -7.44 -15.41 -3.35
CA ALA A 120 -7.60 -16.05 -4.65
C ALA A 120 -7.83 -17.56 -4.50
N GLY A 121 -8.23 -18.21 -5.59
CA GLY A 121 -8.49 -19.64 -5.66
C GLY A 121 -9.94 -19.96 -5.98
N GLN A 122 -10.17 -21.11 -6.61
CA GLN A 122 -11.48 -21.50 -7.13
C GLN A 122 -12.59 -21.49 -6.05
N MET A 123 -12.35 -22.15 -4.92
CA MET A 123 -13.37 -22.25 -3.86
C MET A 123 -13.60 -20.93 -3.10
N PRO A 124 -12.58 -20.17 -2.71
CA PRO A 124 -12.79 -18.86 -2.09
C PRO A 124 -13.55 -17.89 -3.01
N THR A 125 -13.21 -17.84 -4.28
CA THR A 125 -13.90 -16.98 -5.26
C THR A 125 -15.35 -17.44 -5.45
N ALA A 126 -15.61 -18.73 -5.65
CA ALA A 126 -16.96 -19.27 -5.79
C ALA A 126 -17.81 -18.97 -4.55
N SER A 127 -17.24 -19.12 -3.36
CA SER A 127 -17.92 -18.81 -2.10
C SER A 127 -18.32 -17.33 -1.98
N ALA A 128 -17.42 -16.43 -2.39
CA ALA A 128 -17.70 -14.99 -2.39
C ALA A 128 -18.84 -14.64 -3.38
N VAL A 129 -18.78 -15.15 -4.60
CA VAL A 129 -19.83 -14.95 -5.62
C VAL A 129 -21.19 -15.44 -5.12
N VAL A 130 -21.24 -16.66 -4.55
CA VAL A 130 -22.49 -17.21 -4.00
C VAL A 130 -23.02 -16.37 -2.84
N ALA A 131 -22.13 -15.90 -1.96
CA ALA A 131 -22.51 -15.02 -0.85
C ALA A 131 -23.11 -13.69 -1.34
N ASP A 132 -22.54 -13.11 -2.42
CA ASP A 132 -23.05 -11.87 -3.02
C ASP A 132 -24.42 -12.09 -3.70
N ILE A 133 -24.60 -13.21 -4.38
CA ILE A 133 -25.91 -13.59 -4.95
C ILE A 133 -26.98 -13.71 -3.84
N ILE A 134 -26.66 -14.43 -2.76
CA ILE A 134 -27.55 -14.57 -1.62
C ILE A 134 -27.83 -13.19 -0.99
N GLY A 135 -26.78 -12.37 -0.78
CA GLY A 135 -26.90 -11.02 -0.24
C GLY A 135 -27.85 -10.14 -1.05
N THR A 136 -27.80 -10.27 -2.38
CA THR A 136 -28.68 -9.55 -3.31
C THR A 136 -30.12 -10.04 -3.19
N VAL A 137 -30.34 -11.35 -3.18
CA VAL A 137 -31.69 -11.96 -3.09
C VAL A 137 -32.39 -11.59 -1.78
N VAL A 138 -31.65 -11.59 -0.66
CA VAL A 138 -32.22 -11.22 0.66
C VAL A 138 -32.28 -9.71 0.91
N GLY A 139 -31.91 -8.88 -0.08
CA GLY A 139 -31.97 -7.42 0.01
C GLY A 139 -30.85 -6.76 0.82
N ARG A 140 -29.81 -7.51 1.25
CA ARG A 140 -28.69 -7.00 2.02
C ARG A 140 -27.88 -5.97 1.23
N SER A 141 -27.65 -6.22 -0.06
CA SER A 141 -26.95 -5.30 -0.96
C SER A 141 -27.67 -3.95 -1.04
N ALA A 142 -29.00 -3.93 -1.09
CA ALA A 142 -29.76 -2.69 -1.10
C ALA A 142 -29.56 -1.86 0.18
N ILE A 143 -29.39 -2.50 1.33
CA ILE A 143 -29.11 -1.81 2.59
C ILE A 143 -27.69 -1.21 2.57
N THR A 144 -26.71 -2.00 2.15
CA THR A 144 -25.30 -1.58 2.08
C THR A 144 -25.10 -0.39 1.13
N PHE A 145 -25.77 -0.42 -0.04
CA PHE A 145 -25.63 0.63 -1.06
C PHE A 145 -26.72 1.69 -1.01
N ARG A 146 -27.64 1.67 -0.04
CA ARG A 146 -28.71 2.67 0.09
C ARG A 146 -28.17 4.07 0.37
N GLN A 147 -27.01 4.20 0.99
CA GLN A 147 -26.33 5.48 1.20
C GLN A 147 -25.66 6.01 -0.08
N ALA A 148 -25.63 5.20 -1.11
CA ALA A 148 -25.10 5.53 -2.43
C ALA A 148 -26.12 6.26 -3.34
N GLY A 149 -27.23 6.75 -2.79
CA GLY A 149 -28.14 7.63 -3.54
C GLY A 149 -27.36 8.84 -4.06
N ASP A 150 -27.50 9.11 -5.36
CA ASP A 150 -26.90 10.25 -6.08
C ASP A 150 -25.42 10.48 -5.76
N VAL A 151 -24.60 9.46 -5.98
CA VAL A 151 -23.15 9.61 -5.90
C VAL A 151 -22.72 10.57 -7.02
N GLU A 152 -22.53 11.83 -6.69
CA GLU A 152 -21.73 12.70 -7.53
C GLU A 152 -20.36 12.05 -7.70
N ILE A 153 -20.10 11.53 -8.89
CA ILE A 153 -18.79 11.03 -9.31
C ILE A 153 -17.90 12.28 -9.51
N SER A 154 -17.54 12.88 -8.42
CA SER A 154 -16.60 13.99 -8.42
C SER A 154 -15.58 13.71 -7.33
N PRO A 155 -14.29 13.64 -7.66
CA PRO A 155 -13.31 13.75 -6.59
C PRO A 155 -13.57 15.10 -5.92
N LYS A 156 -14.08 15.09 -4.69
CA LYS A 156 -14.23 16.34 -3.93
C LYS A 156 -12.86 17.02 -3.91
N PRO A 157 -12.80 18.35 -4.17
CA PRO A 157 -11.57 19.10 -3.98
C PRO A 157 -11.11 18.87 -2.54
N GLY A 158 -9.97 18.22 -2.36
CA GLY A 158 -9.46 17.82 -1.04
C GLY A 158 -9.13 16.34 -0.93
N THR A 159 -9.36 15.51 -1.96
CA THR A 159 -8.74 14.18 -2.03
C THR A 159 -7.24 14.41 -2.22
N CYS A 160 -6.60 14.76 -1.12
CA CYS A 160 -5.18 15.07 -1.12
C CYS A 160 -4.41 13.75 -1.13
N ILE A 161 -3.73 13.54 -2.21
CA ILE A 161 -2.79 12.45 -2.46
C ILE A 161 -1.48 12.71 -1.68
N GLN A 162 -1.50 13.54 -0.67
CA GLN A 162 -0.32 13.77 0.15
C GLN A 162 -0.28 12.75 1.27
N GLY A 163 0.88 12.11 1.37
CA GLY A 163 1.18 11.07 2.33
C GLY A 163 0.70 11.45 3.73
N GLY A 164 0.03 10.49 4.37
CA GLY A 164 -0.25 10.58 5.78
C GLY A 164 1.05 10.78 6.58
N GLN A 165 0.95 10.94 7.89
CA GLN A 165 2.09 11.08 8.82
C GLN A 165 2.95 9.80 8.93
N ASN A 166 3.04 9.03 7.85
CA ASN A 166 3.83 7.81 7.81
C ASN A 166 5.30 8.15 7.54
N PRO A 167 6.25 7.46 8.17
CA PRO A 167 7.66 7.57 7.84
C PRO A 167 7.89 7.33 6.35
N ILE A 168 8.74 8.14 5.75
CA ILE A 168 9.10 8.03 4.33
C ILE A 168 10.45 7.33 4.25
N PHE A 169 10.54 6.34 3.38
CA PHE A 169 11.79 5.73 3.01
C PHE A 169 12.38 6.48 1.81
N LEU A 170 13.60 6.96 1.96
CA LEU A 170 14.32 7.69 0.94
C LEU A 170 15.62 6.96 0.59
N ARG A 171 15.80 6.56 -0.66
CA ARG A 171 17.05 5.99 -1.18
C ARG A 171 17.73 6.99 -2.11
N LEU A 172 18.95 7.34 -1.79
CA LEU A 172 19.76 8.27 -2.56
C LEU A 172 21.05 7.58 -3.04
N HIS A 173 21.48 7.89 -4.23
CA HIS A 173 22.80 7.54 -4.72
C HIS A 173 23.68 8.78 -4.65
N VAL A 174 24.68 8.75 -3.79
CA VAL A 174 25.55 9.90 -3.50
C VAL A 174 27.01 9.56 -3.75
N ALA A 175 27.82 10.59 -3.97
CA ALA A 175 29.27 10.44 -4.04
C ALA A 175 29.83 9.97 -2.69
N ASP A 176 30.79 9.04 -2.71
CA ASP A 176 31.50 8.62 -1.50
C ASP A 176 32.59 9.63 -1.17
N SER A 177 32.18 10.73 -0.53
CA SER A 177 33.10 11.80 -0.13
C SER A 177 32.75 12.39 1.22
N PRO A 178 33.77 12.84 2.01
CA PRO A 178 33.51 13.49 3.29
C PRO A 178 32.58 14.70 3.15
N GLY A 179 31.62 14.82 4.05
CA GLY A 179 30.69 15.95 4.11
C GLY A 179 29.33 15.69 3.47
N VAL A 180 29.19 14.77 2.51
CA VAL A 180 27.92 14.52 1.81
C VAL A 180 26.77 14.19 2.75
N LEU A 181 26.98 13.34 3.75
CA LEU A 181 25.97 13.02 4.74
C LEU A 181 25.59 14.25 5.58
N ALA A 182 26.55 15.08 5.94
CA ALA A 182 26.29 16.30 6.70
C ALA A 182 25.43 17.30 5.89
N ASP A 183 25.73 17.44 4.60
CA ASP A 183 24.96 18.30 3.69
C ASP A 183 23.51 17.80 3.54
N LEU A 184 23.32 16.50 3.32
CA LEU A 184 22.00 15.90 3.21
C LEU A 184 21.16 16.05 4.48
N THR A 185 21.75 15.73 5.63
CA THR A 185 21.06 15.88 6.93
C THR A 185 20.78 17.34 7.26
N GLY A 186 21.68 18.25 6.84
CA GLY A 186 21.47 19.69 6.96
C GLY A 186 20.29 20.19 6.12
N ILE A 187 20.16 19.72 4.87
CA ILE A 187 19.02 20.06 4.00
C ILE A 187 17.71 19.56 4.61
N LEU A 188 17.65 18.29 5.01
CA LEU A 188 16.44 17.70 5.59
C LEU A 188 16.05 18.39 6.91
N GLY A 189 17.03 18.67 7.77
CA GLY A 189 16.81 19.41 9.02
C GLY A 189 16.34 20.85 8.79
N GLY A 190 16.86 21.52 7.74
CA GLY A 190 16.42 22.86 7.34
C GLY A 190 14.95 22.91 6.90
N GLU A 191 14.45 21.82 6.31
CA GLU A 191 13.03 21.64 5.91
C GLU A 191 12.16 21.08 7.05
N GLY A 192 12.71 20.96 8.27
CA GLY A 192 11.98 20.42 9.43
C GLY A 192 11.72 18.92 9.37
N ILE A 193 12.43 18.17 8.51
CA ILE A 193 12.28 16.72 8.37
C ILE A 193 13.19 16.04 9.39
N SER A 194 12.58 15.25 10.29
CA SER A 194 13.31 14.41 11.26
C SER A 194 13.74 13.11 10.61
N ILE A 195 14.98 12.70 10.86
CA ILE A 195 15.57 11.45 10.40
C ILE A 195 15.52 10.43 11.52
N ASP A 196 14.86 9.29 11.28
CA ASP A 196 14.75 8.20 12.24
C ASP A 196 15.96 7.25 12.16
N SER A 197 16.39 6.93 10.94
CA SER A 197 17.51 6.02 10.69
C SER A 197 18.24 6.38 9.41
N VAL A 198 19.54 6.12 9.37
CA VAL A 198 20.37 6.24 8.17
C VAL A 198 21.21 4.97 8.02
N ILE A 199 21.20 4.37 6.85
CA ILE A 199 22.07 3.23 6.51
C ILE A 199 22.93 3.62 5.32
N GLN A 200 24.22 3.45 5.46
CA GLN A 200 25.18 3.64 4.38
C GLN A 200 26.07 2.40 4.28
N HIS A 201 26.12 1.80 3.10
CA HIS A 201 27.06 0.73 2.81
C HIS A 201 28.28 1.24 2.04
N PRO A 202 29.45 0.61 2.21
CA PRO A 202 30.64 0.98 1.43
C PRO A 202 30.38 0.85 -0.07
N ALA A 203 31.00 1.76 -0.84
CA ALA A 203 30.93 1.73 -2.30
C ALA A 203 31.39 0.37 -2.85
N LYS A 204 30.62 -0.20 -3.75
CA LYS A 204 31.06 -1.36 -4.54
C LYS A 204 32.04 -0.88 -5.61
N LYS A 205 33.13 -1.62 -5.84
CA LYS A 205 34.18 -1.27 -6.79
C LYS A 205 33.70 -1.00 -8.23
N GLU A 206 32.48 -1.38 -8.56
CA GLU A 206 31.91 -1.31 -9.92
C GLU A 206 30.85 -0.21 -10.10
N GLN A 207 30.50 0.52 -9.04
CA GLN A 207 29.49 1.59 -9.11
C GLN A 207 30.05 2.89 -8.54
N PRO A 208 30.06 3.98 -9.33
CA PRO A 208 30.45 5.29 -8.81
C PRO A 208 29.32 5.81 -7.91
N GLY A 209 29.55 5.81 -6.61
CA GLY A 209 28.63 6.28 -5.58
C GLY A 209 28.23 5.21 -4.57
N VAL A 210 27.73 5.66 -3.44
CA VAL A 210 27.20 4.80 -2.36
C VAL A 210 25.72 5.03 -2.18
N PRO A 211 24.94 3.97 -2.05
CA PRO A 211 23.54 4.12 -1.65
C PRO A 211 23.49 4.60 -0.20
N LEU A 212 22.71 5.65 0.02
CA LEU A 212 22.37 6.19 1.34
C LEU A 212 20.87 6.05 1.54
N ILE A 213 20.46 5.55 2.70
CA ILE A 213 19.06 5.30 3.05
C ILE A 213 18.76 5.87 4.43
#